data_026b8d5a1585528d3ca0846f2e9a3dff
#
_entry.id   026b8d5a1585528d3ca0846f2e9a3dff
#
_cell.length_a   1.000
_cell.length_b   1.000
_cell.length_c   1.000
_cell.angle_alpha   90.00
_cell.angle_beta   90.00
_cell.angle_gamma   90.00
#
_symmetry.space_group_name_H-M   'P 1'
#
loop_
_entity.id
_entity.type
_entity.pdbx_description
1 polymer ?
#
loop_
_entity_poly.entity_id
_entity_poly.type
_entity_poly.pdbx_seq_one_letter_code
_entity_poly.pdbx_strand_id
1 'polypeptide(L)'
;MTLRLGILHAFRENGVFVWNDARAIERCVDKSMTSFLLARAGIPTPATWAAESQATARAIVQRESLQGPLVLKPLFGSQGRGLKLIRTADELPAPDEVAGVYYMQRYLGAEGTGGFRDFRLLVSRGRVIAAMARQAAGWITNVKQGGRPLPVVPDKDMKELAVRATEAVAAEFAGVDILHDPDGRPTVLEVNSMPAWSGLQKVTRASIARILAGDLVDALAARTERGATA
;
A
#
# COMPACT_ATOMS: atom_id res chain seq x y z
N MET A 1 11.77 11.44 8.02
CA MET A 1 10.37 11.49 7.57
C MET A 1 9.58 12.56 8.31
N THR A 2 9.62 12.62 9.63
CA THR A 2 8.90 13.55 10.52
C THR A 2 9.00 15.03 10.12
N LEU A 3 10.19 15.55 9.80
CA LEU A 3 10.35 16.97 9.42
C LEU A 3 9.56 17.33 8.14
N ARG A 4 9.66 16.54 7.09
CA ARG A 4 8.96 16.80 5.80
C ARG A 4 7.45 16.74 5.98
N LEU A 5 6.97 15.81 6.77
CA LEU A 5 5.55 15.67 7.08
C LEU A 5 5.05 16.86 7.91
N GLY A 6 5.83 17.30 8.91
CA GLY A 6 5.54 18.51 9.68
C GLY A 6 5.43 19.76 8.79
N ILE A 7 6.28 19.91 7.77
CA ILE A 7 6.19 21.02 6.80
C ILE A 7 4.88 20.95 6.01
N LEU A 8 4.45 19.76 5.57
CA LEU A 8 3.19 19.61 4.85
C LEU A 8 1.97 19.94 5.73
N HIS A 9 2.01 19.57 7.02
CA HIS A 9 0.99 20.00 7.98
C HIS A 9 1.00 21.52 8.15
N ALA A 10 2.18 22.15 8.30
CA ALA A 10 2.28 23.60 8.41
C ALA A 10 1.73 24.30 7.17
N PHE A 11 1.98 23.81 5.97
CA PHE A 11 1.38 24.35 4.74
C PHE A 11 -0.15 24.25 4.79
N ARG A 12 -0.68 23.12 5.19
CA ARG A 12 -2.12 22.93 5.30
C ARG A 12 -2.76 23.88 6.32
N GLU A 13 -2.17 24.03 7.50
CA GLU A 13 -2.66 24.96 8.55
C GLU A 13 -2.62 26.42 8.08
N ASN A 14 -1.72 26.77 7.16
CA ASN A 14 -1.66 28.08 6.51
C ASN A 14 -2.53 28.17 5.24
N GLY A 15 -3.46 27.25 5.02
CA GLY A 15 -4.39 27.27 3.88
C GLY A 15 -3.80 26.88 2.53
N VAL A 16 -2.52 26.47 2.49
CA VAL A 16 -1.88 25.98 1.25
C VAL A 16 -2.46 24.62 0.88
N PHE A 17 -2.85 24.46 -0.38
CA PHE A 17 -3.33 23.19 -0.89
C PHE A 17 -2.19 22.19 -1.01
N VAL A 18 -2.28 21.09 -0.28
CA VAL A 18 -1.30 19.98 -0.29
C VAL A 18 -1.94 18.74 -0.91
N TRP A 19 -1.31 18.21 -1.95
CA TRP A 19 -1.80 17.08 -2.74
C TRP A 19 -0.72 15.99 -2.88
N ASN A 20 -0.79 14.83 -2.18
CA ASN A 20 -1.78 14.41 -1.18
C ASN A 20 -1.70 15.21 0.13
N ASP A 21 -2.85 15.30 0.83
CA ASP A 21 -2.90 15.87 2.17
C ASP A 21 -1.92 15.15 3.13
N ALA A 22 -1.33 15.90 4.06
CA ALA A 22 -0.36 15.37 5.00
C ALA A 22 -0.90 14.20 5.84
N ARG A 23 -2.19 14.23 6.21
CA ARG A 23 -2.85 13.12 6.93
C ARG A 23 -2.98 11.86 6.08
N ALA A 24 -3.23 11.99 4.78
CA ALA A 24 -3.27 10.85 3.88
C ALA A 24 -1.89 10.19 3.78
N ILE A 25 -0.84 11.00 3.74
CA ILE A 25 0.55 10.52 3.74
C ILE A 25 0.86 9.78 5.04
N GLU A 26 0.52 10.33 6.22
CA GLU A 26 0.69 9.68 7.52
C GLU A 26 0.02 8.31 7.56
N ARG A 27 -1.26 8.25 7.16
CA ARG A 27 -2.05 7.00 7.14
C ARG A 27 -1.43 5.92 6.29
N CYS A 28 -0.83 6.29 5.15
CA CYS A 28 -0.22 5.34 4.24
C CYS A 28 1.21 4.95 4.62
N VAL A 29 1.92 5.79 5.36
CA VAL A 29 3.28 5.52 5.82
C VAL A 29 3.28 4.52 6.97
N ASP A 30 2.31 4.61 7.87
CA ASP A 30 2.06 3.67 8.94
C ASP A 30 1.20 2.50 8.41
N LYS A 31 1.84 1.33 8.22
CA LYS A 31 1.15 0.13 7.71
C LYS A 31 0.05 -0.36 8.65
N SER A 32 0.19 -0.18 9.95
CA SER A 32 -0.83 -0.58 10.91
C SER A 32 -2.08 0.27 10.78
N MET A 33 -1.91 1.59 10.64
CA MET A 33 -3.01 2.52 10.38
C MET A 33 -3.68 2.24 9.03
N THR A 34 -2.89 2.01 7.96
CA THR A 34 -3.45 1.63 6.65
C THR A 34 -4.33 0.39 6.78
N SER A 35 -3.82 -0.69 7.38
CA SER A 35 -4.57 -1.95 7.53
C SER A 35 -5.82 -1.77 8.37
N PHE A 36 -5.76 -0.99 9.45
CA PHE A 36 -6.93 -0.65 10.25
C PHE A 36 -8.00 0.09 9.43
N LEU A 37 -7.61 1.08 8.64
CA LEU A 37 -8.54 1.86 7.81
C LEU A 37 -9.18 1.03 6.72
N LEU A 38 -8.42 0.14 6.07
CA LEU A 38 -8.93 -0.79 5.08
C LEU A 38 -9.97 -1.75 5.71
N ALA A 39 -9.61 -2.38 6.82
CA ALA A 39 -10.51 -3.29 7.53
C ALA A 39 -11.80 -2.58 7.99
N ARG A 40 -11.69 -1.37 8.57
CA ARG A 40 -12.83 -0.54 8.97
C ARG A 40 -13.75 -0.18 7.81
N ALA A 41 -13.21 0.01 6.62
CA ALA A 41 -13.96 0.28 5.39
C ALA A 41 -14.54 -0.98 4.73
N GLY A 42 -14.38 -2.16 5.34
CA GLY A 42 -14.83 -3.43 4.78
C GLY A 42 -14.11 -3.81 3.48
N ILE A 43 -12.84 -3.40 3.34
CA ILE A 43 -12.00 -3.72 2.18
C ILE A 43 -11.26 -5.02 2.48
N PRO A 44 -11.34 -6.04 1.60
CA PRO A 44 -10.56 -7.25 1.73
C PRO A 44 -9.06 -6.94 1.86
N THR A 45 -8.49 -7.27 3.00
CA THR A 45 -7.05 -7.12 3.30
C THR A 45 -6.61 -8.29 4.18
N PRO A 46 -5.37 -8.79 4.06
CA PRO A 46 -4.93 -9.88 4.90
C PRO A 46 -4.98 -9.50 6.38
N ALA A 47 -5.33 -10.44 7.24
CA ALA A 47 -5.30 -10.23 8.68
C ALA A 47 -3.92 -9.74 9.14
N THR A 48 -3.89 -8.74 10.03
CA THR A 48 -2.68 -8.08 10.49
C THR A 48 -2.63 -7.98 12.01
N TRP A 49 -1.41 -8.01 12.55
CA TRP A 49 -1.13 -7.87 13.96
C TRP A 49 0.07 -6.94 14.15
N ALA A 50 0.03 -6.14 15.19
CA ALA A 50 1.15 -5.32 15.63
C ALA A 50 1.44 -5.57 17.10
N ALA A 51 2.72 -5.63 17.48
CA ALA A 51 3.16 -5.81 18.86
C ALA A 51 4.46 -5.04 19.11
N GLU A 52 4.57 -4.40 20.26
CA GLU A 52 5.79 -3.69 20.70
C GLU A 52 6.72 -4.59 21.51
N SER A 53 6.23 -5.72 22.04
CA SER A 53 7.07 -6.68 22.76
C SER A 53 7.28 -7.96 21.98
N GLN A 54 8.49 -8.53 22.07
CA GLN A 54 8.81 -9.79 21.45
C GLN A 54 7.95 -10.93 22.05
N ALA A 55 7.64 -10.88 23.34
CA ALA A 55 6.80 -11.88 23.99
C ALA A 55 5.39 -11.93 23.37
N THR A 56 4.76 -10.74 23.17
CA THR A 56 3.47 -10.64 22.49
C THR A 56 3.57 -11.11 21.04
N ALA A 57 4.62 -10.71 20.31
CA ALA A 57 4.84 -11.16 18.93
C ALA A 57 4.98 -12.69 18.83
N ARG A 58 5.72 -13.31 19.76
CA ARG A 58 5.86 -14.78 19.84
C ARG A 58 4.51 -15.47 20.06
N ALA A 59 3.71 -14.96 21.00
CA ALA A 59 2.37 -15.51 21.26
C ALA A 59 1.44 -15.39 20.02
N ILE A 60 1.51 -14.27 19.28
CA ILE A 60 0.78 -14.09 18.02
C ILE A 60 1.25 -15.13 17.00
N VAL A 61 2.56 -15.28 16.77
CA VAL A 61 3.09 -16.24 15.79
C VAL A 61 2.71 -17.66 16.16
N GLN A 62 2.83 -18.07 17.45
CA GLN A 62 2.46 -19.40 17.92
C GLN A 62 0.99 -19.73 17.61
N ARG A 63 0.09 -18.78 17.77
CA ARG A 63 -1.34 -18.97 17.49
C ARG A 63 -1.62 -18.96 15.98
N GLU A 64 -1.09 -17.96 15.28
CA GLU A 64 -1.49 -17.69 13.89
C GLU A 64 -0.75 -18.57 12.88
N SER A 65 0.47 -19.03 13.17
CA SER A 65 1.22 -19.90 12.26
C SER A 65 0.56 -21.26 12.04
N LEU A 66 -0.37 -21.67 12.91
CA LEU A 66 -1.21 -22.86 12.72
C LEU A 66 -2.11 -22.76 11.47
N GLN A 67 -2.41 -21.55 11.03
CA GLN A 67 -3.22 -21.28 9.83
C GLN A 67 -2.37 -20.91 8.60
N GLY A 68 -1.05 -20.93 8.73
CA GLY A 68 -0.09 -20.58 7.68
C GLY A 68 0.89 -19.50 8.09
N PRO A 69 1.91 -19.24 7.25
CA PRO A 69 2.96 -18.30 7.58
C PRO A 69 2.49 -16.85 7.69
N LEU A 70 3.30 -16.04 8.37
CA LEU A 70 3.12 -14.59 8.48
C LEU A 70 4.25 -13.87 7.76
N VAL A 71 3.95 -12.70 7.20
CA VAL A 71 4.97 -11.78 6.68
C VAL A 71 5.23 -10.72 7.73
N LEU A 72 6.44 -10.72 8.29
CA LEU A 72 6.94 -9.62 9.11
C LEU A 72 7.41 -8.50 8.19
N LYS A 73 6.94 -7.29 8.43
CA LYS A 73 7.27 -6.10 7.65
C LYS A 73 7.75 -4.98 8.57
N PRO A 74 8.74 -4.19 8.17
CA PRO A 74 9.01 -2.93 8.88
C PRO A 74 7.74 -2.06 8.89
N LEU A 75 7.35 -1.55 10.06
CA LEU A 75 6.18 -0.67 10.18
C LEU A 75 6.30 0.53 9.22
N PHE A 76 7.47 1.16 9.25
CA PHE A 76 7.86 2.24 8.34
C PHE A 76 8.90 1.72 7.34
N GLY A 77 8.50 1.46 6.12
CA GLY A 77 9.38 0.90 5.10
C GLY A 77 8.71 0.87 3.74
N SER A 78 9.52 0.68 2.69
CA SER A 78 9.04 0.65 1.32
C SER A 78 9.87 -0.31 0.46
N GLN A 79 9.37 -0.62 -0.74
CA GLN A 79 10.10 -1.34 -1.80
C GLN A 79 10.43 -2.80 -1.47
N GLY A 80 9.71 -3.43 -0.57
CA GLY A 80 9.91 -4.83 -0.18
C GLY A 80 11.18 -5.07 0.65
N ARG A 81 11.83 -4.04 1.18
CA ARG A 81 13.02 -4.19 2.02
C ARG A 81 12.62 -4.63 3.43
N GLY A 82 13.40 -5.56 3.99
CA GLY A 82 13.19 -6.04 5.36
C GLY A 82 11.97 -6.93 5.55
N LEU A 83 11.38 -7.44 4.47
CA LEU A 83 10.32 -8.44 4.57
C LEU A 83 10.92 -9.79 4.96
N LYS A 84 10.33 -10.43 5.98
CA LYS A 84 10.70 -11.79 6.40
C LYS A 84 9.44 -12.67 6.44
N LEU A 85 9.53 -13.90 5.94
CA LEU A 85 8.48 -14.90 6.10
C LEU A 85 8.72 -15.63 7.42
N ILE A 86 7.73 -15.64 8.29
CA ILE A 86 7.79 -16.20 9.65
C ILE A 86 6.84 -17.40 9.71
N ARG A 87 7.40 -18.59 9.96
CA ARG A 87 6.66 -19.85 10.11
C ARG A 87 6.57 -20.29 11.56
N THR A 88 7.62 -19.94 12.35
CA THR A 88 7.69 -20.28 13.77
C THR A 88 8.10 -19.05 14.59
N ALA A 89 7.80 -19.09 15.89
CA ALA A 89 8.14 -17.99 16.79
C ALA A 89 9.67 -17.80 16.96
N ASP A 90 10.47 -18.82 16.66
CA ASP A 90 11.92 -18.75 16.77
C ASP A 90 12.58 -18.02 15.60
N GLU A 91 11.85 -17.80 14.51
CA GLU A 91 12.28 -17.00 13.36
C GLU A 91 12.09 -15.49 13.57
N LEU A 92 11.46 -15.08 14.68
CA LEU A 92 11.29 -13.65 14.99
C LEU A 92 12.64 -13.00 15.30
N PRO A 93 12.98 -11.88 14.65
CA PRO A 93 14.20 -11.16 14.94
C PRO A 93 14.18 -10.47 16.32
N ALA A 94 15.33 -10.01 16.76
CA ALA A 94 15.44 -9.22 17.98
C ALA A 94 14.69 -7.87 17.85
N PRO A 95 14.26 -7.24 18.97
CA PRO A 95 13.47 -6.00 18.93
C PRO A 95 14.14 -4.83 18.21
N ASP A 96 15.45 -4.72 18.28
CA ASP A 96 16.26 -3.69 17.62
C ASP A 96 16.25 -3.84 16.09
N GLU A 97 16.18 -5.06 15.58
CA GLU A 97 16.07 -5.35 14.13
C GLU A 97 14.73 -4.89 13.51
N VAL A 98 13.70 -4.73 14.33
CA VAL A 98 12.35 -4.30 13.90
C VAL A 98 12.00 -2.89 14.38
N ALA A 99 12.98 -2.14 14.85
CA ALA A 99 12.79 -0.80 15.43
C ALA A 99 11.69 -0.79 16.53
N GLY A 100 11.62 -1.86 17.34
CA GLY A 100 10.71 -2.01 18.46
C GLY A 100 9.28 -2.41 18.10
N VAL A 101 8.93 -2.57 16.82
CA VAL A 101 7.55 -2.91 16.42
C VAL A 101 7.51 -4.10 15.46
N TYR A 102 6.88 -5.16 15.88
CA TYR A 102 6.58 -6.34 15.08
C TYR A 102 5.24 -6.14 14.36
N TYR A 103 5.28 -5.66 13.10
CA TYR A 103 4.09 -5.61 12.25
C TYR A 103 4.06 -6.85 11.35
N MET A 104 3.04 -7.66 11.55
CA MET A 104 2.88 -8.96 10.88
C MET A 104 1.58 -9.00 10.10
N GLN A 105 1.61 -9.64 8.93
CA GLN A 105 0.45 -9.79 8.06
C GLN A 105 0.33 -11.25 7.62
N ARG A 106 -0.88 -11.78 7.49
CA ARG A 106 -1.12 -13.12 6.93
C ARG A 106 -0.50 -13.21 5.54
N TYR A 107 0.32 -14.24 5.32
CA TYR A 107 0.83 -14.54 3.98
C TYR A 107 -0.28 -15.17 3.14
N LEU A 108 -0.54 -14.64 1.96
CA LEU A 108 -1.55 -15.12 1.02
C LEU A 108 -0.94 -15.72 -0.25
N GLY A 109 0.38 -15.77 -0.37
CA GLY A 109 1.03 -16.36 -1.55
C GLY A 109 0.88 -17.86 -1.59
N ALA A 110 0.60 -18.41 -2.76
CA ALA A 110 0.66 -19.86 -2.98
C ALA A 110 2.13 -20.29 -3.13
N GLU A 111 2.60 -21.20 -2.27
CA GLU A 111 3.89 -21.86 -2.45
C GLU A 111 3.73 -22.91 -3.58
N GLY A 112 4.58 -22.87 -4.62
CA GLY A 112 4.73 -23.96 -5.58
C GLY A 112 4.09 -23.81 -6.96
N THR A 113 3.41 -22.72 -7.30
CA THR A 113 2.83 -22.52 -8.64
C THR A 113 3.56 -21.44 -9.42
N GLY A 114 4.40 -21.82 -10.35
CA GLY A 114 4.81 -21.07 -11.56
C GLY A 114 5.19 -19.57 -11.47
N GLY A 115 5.54 -19.06 -10.30
CA GLY A 115 5.91 -17.67 -10.07
C GLY A 115 4.84 -16.87 -9.31
N PHE A 116 5.31 -15.87 -8.58
CA PHE A 116 4.45 -14.99 -7.78
C PHE A 116 4.01 -13.78 -8.59
N ARG A 117 2.77 -13.38 -8.38
CA ARG A 117 2.18 -12.26 -9.12
C ARG A 117 1.32 -11.41 -8.18
N ASP A 118 1.52 -10.11 -8.26
CA ASP A 118 0.62 -9.12 -7.70
C ASP A 118 0.35 -7.99 -8.72
N PHE A 119 -0.51 -7.07 -8.34
CA PHE A 119 -0.96 -5.99 -9.21
C PHE A 119 -0.76 -4.66 -8.51
N ARG A 120 -0.27 -3.66 -9.24
CA ARG A 120 -0.26 -2.27 -8.80
C ARG A 120 -1.19 -1.45 -9.68
N LEU A 121 -2.21 -0.86 -9.07
CA LEU A 121 -3.12 0.07 -9.69
C LEU A 121 -2.81 1.48 -9.18
N LEU A 122 -2.67 2.43 -10.10
CA LEU A 122 -2.51 3.84 -9.75
C LEU A 122 -3.89 4.50 -9.87
N VAL A 123 -4.37 4.99 -8.73
CA VAL A 123 -5.63 5.71 -8.62
C VAL A 123 -5.33 7.20 -8.55
N SER A 124 -6.15 8.03 -9.19
CA SER A 124 -6.14 9.48 -9.06
C SER A 124 -7.56 10.00 -9.22
N ARG A 125 -8.00 10.86 -8.32
CA ARG A 125 -9.35 11.48 -8.32
C ARG A 125 -10.46 10.45 -8.58
N GLY A 126 -10.48 9.38 -7.78
CA GLY A 126 -11.54 8.36 -7.83
C GLY A 126 -11.54 7.47 -9.06
N ARG A 127 -10.47 7.44 -9.87
CA ARG A 127 -10.36 6.53 -11.03
C ARG A 127 -8.99 5.88 -11.14
N VAL A 128 -8.95 4.67 -11.67
CA VAL A 128 -7.68 3.99 -12.01
C VAL A 128 -7.14 4.59 -13.31
N ILE A 129 -5.95 5.17 -13.27
CA ILE A 129 -5.28 5.83 -14.41
C ILE A 129 -4.20 4.96 -15.05
N ALA A 130 -3.65 3.99 -14.33
CA ALA A 130 -2.68 3.03 -14.85
C ALA A 130 -2.71 1.75 -14.00
N ALA A 131 -2.35 0.63 -14.61
CA ALA A 131 -2.22 -0.65 -13.93
C ALA A 131 -1.05 -1.48 -14.50
N MET A 132 -0.41 -2.27 -13.63
CA MET A 132 0.56 -3.28 -14.03
C MET A 132 0.40 -4.53 -13.18
N ALA A 133 0.73 -5.68 -13.75
CA ALA A 133 1.08 -6.85 -12.97
C ALA A 133 2.59 -6.83 -12.69
N ARG A 134 3.00 -7.34 -11.52
CA ARG A 134 4.41 -7.58 -11.18
C ARG A 134 4.61 -9.08 -11.01
N GLN A 135 5.55 -9.62 -11.73
CA GLN A 135 5.86 -11.06 -11.69
C GLN A 135 7.29 -11.27 -11.23
N ALA A 136 7.52 -12.21 -10.32
CA ALA A 136 8.84 -12.58 -9.82
C ALA A 136 8.94 -14.10 -9.60
N ALA A 137 10.16 -14.62 -9.55
CA ALA A 137 10.42 -16.01 -9.19
C ALA A 137 10.14 -16.27 -7.70
N GLY A 138 10.36 -15.27 -6.83
CA GLY A 138 10.08 -15.33 -5.40
C GLY A 138 8.83 -14.53 -5.03
N TRP A 139 8.38 -14.68 -3.79
CA TRP A 139 7.17 -14.04 -3.27
C TRP A 139 7.24 -12.52 -3.13
N ILE A 140 8.43 -11.93 -3.20
CA ILE A 140 8.61 -10.47 -3.23
C ILE A 140 8.59 -10.02 -4.69
N THR A 141 7.51 -9.37 -5.10
CA THR A 141 7.23 -8.97 -6.48
C THR A 141 7.63 -7.52 -6.81
N ASN A 142 8.17 -6.79 -5.84
CA ASN A 142 8.57 -5.39 -6.02
C ASN A 142 9.58 -5.24 -7.17
N VAL A 143 9.34 -4.26 -8.08
CA VAL A 143 10.21 -4.03 -9.26
C VAL A 143 11.66 -3.75 -8.86
N LYS A 144 11.91 -3.05 -7.75
CA LYS A 144 13.27 -2.82 -7.25
C LYS A 144 13.95 -4.06 -6.66
N GLN A 145 13.20 -5.12 -6.39
CA GLN A 145 13.68 -6.43 -5.94
C GLN A 145 13.72 -7.46 -7.09
N GLY A 146 13.64 -7.00 -8.34
CA GLY A 146 13.70 -7.86 -9.51
C GLY A 146 12.34 -8.25 -10.11
N GLY A 147 11.23 -7.77 -9.55
CA GLY A 147 9.92 -8.00 -10.12
C GLY A 147 9.78 -7.37 -11.52
N ARG A 148 9.27 -8.14 -12.48
CA ARG A 148 9.06 -7.72 -13.86
C ARG A 148 7.69 -7.05 -14.00
N PRO A 149 7.60 -5.78 -14.44
CA PRO A 149 6.33 -5.15 -14.75
C PRO A 149 5.78 -5.68 -16.08
N LEU A 150 4.51 -6.05 -16.07
CA LEU A 150 3.78 -6.54 -17.25
C LEU A 150 2.51 -5.70 -17.44
N PRO A 151 2.11 -5.42 -18.71
CA PRO A 151 0.85 -4.76 -18.97
C PRO A 151 -0.31 -5.63 -18.50
N VAL A 152 -1.35 -4.99 -17.96
CA VAL A 152 -2.58 -5.66 -17.55
C VAL A 152 -3.77 -4.71 -17.71
N VAL A 153 -4.92 -5.29 -18.04
CA VAL A 153 -6.21 -4.60 -17.96
C VAL A 153 -6.90 -5.13 -16.70
N PRO A 154 -6.98 -4.34 -15.62
CA PRO A 154 -7.64 -4.78 -14.40
C PRO A 154 -9.16 -4.91 -14.67
N ASP A 155 -9.78 -5.92 -14.07
CA ASP A 155 -11.22 -6.08 -14.10
C ASP A 155 -11.96 -5.00 -13.30
N LYS A 156 -13.27 -5.08 -13.26
CA LYS A 156 -14.12 -4.11 -12.58
C LYS A 156 -13.90 -4.16 -11.07
N ASP A 157 -13.84 -5.35 -10.50
CA ASP A 157 -13.72 -5.55 -9.04
C ASP A 157 -12.38 -5.01 -8.52
N MET A 158 -11.28 -5.26 -9.22
CA MET A 158 -9.97 -4.68 -8.89
C MET A 158 -9.97 -3.16 -8.96
N LYS A 159 -10.62 -2.55 -9.96
CA LYS A 159 -10.72 -1.09 -10.10
C LYS A 159 -11.51 -0.47 -8.96
N GLU A 160 -12.69 -1.01 -8.66
CA GLU A 160 -13.54 -0.55 -7.56
C GLU A 160 -12.84 -0.70 -6.21
N LEU A 161 -12.17 -1.83 -6.01
CA LEU A 161 -11.42 -2.10 -4.80
C LEU A 161 -10.28 -1.10 -4.60
N ALA A 162 -9.51 -0.79 -5.67
CA ALA A 162 -8.43 0.18 -5.63
C ALA A 162 -8.92 1.60 -5.31
N VAL A 163 -10.04 2.03 -5.90
CA VAL A 163 -10.66 3.33 -5.63
C VAL A 163 -11.11 3.41 -4.17
N ARG A 164 -11.87 2.44 -3.69
CA ARG A 164 -12.32 2.38 -2.28
C ARG A 164 -11.14 2.35 -1.29
N ALA A 165 -10.06 1.65 -1.61
CA ALA A 165 -8.86 1.60 -0.79
C ALA A 165 -8.16 2.98 -0.71
N THR A 166 -8.13 3.73 -1.81
CA THR A 166 -7.60 5.09 -1.86
C THR A 166 -8.45 6.06 -1.04
N GLU A 167 -9.78 5.95 -1.13
CA GLU A 167 -10.74 6.73 -0.34
C GLU A 167 -10.63 6.44 1.15
N ALA A 168 -10.46 5.16 1.55
CA ALA A 168 -10.34 4.76 2.95
C ALA A 168 -9.18 5.44 3.69
N VAL A 169 -8.09 5.74 2.99
CA VAL A 169 -6.95 6.49 3.55
C VAL A 169 -7.05 8.00 3.29
N ALA A 170 -8.11 8.46 2.61
CA ALA A 170 -8.34 9.84 2.19
C ALA A 170 -7.21 10.40 1.32
N ALA A 171 -6.69 9.60 0.40
CA ALA A 171 -5.67 10.04 -0.56
C ALA A 171 -6.33 10.51 -1.86
N GLU A 172 -5.81 11.59 -2.46
CA GLU A 172 -6.23 12.10 -3.77
C GLU A 172 -5.67 11.24 -4.91
N PHE A 173 -4.47 10.73 -4.72
CA PHE A 173 -3.87 9.72 -5.59
C PHE A 173 -3.06 8.71 -4.78
N ALA A 174 -3.07 7.46 -5.20
CA ALA A 174 -2.33 6.40 -4.53
C ALA A 174 -1.98 5.24 -5.48
N GLY A 175 -0.91 4.55 -5.17
CA GLY A 175 -0.62 3.23 -5.72
C GLY A 175 -1.18 2.15 -4.79
N VAL A 176 -2.12 1.37 -5.27
CA VAL A 176 -2.74 0.28 -4.52
C VAL A 176 -2.16 -1.05 -4.98
N ASP A 177 -1.63 -1.82 -4.05
CA ASP A 177 -1.09 -3.15 -4.30
C ASP A 177 -2.15 -4.19 -3.96
N ILE A 178 -2.50 -5.00 -4.94
CA ILE A 178 -3.55 -6.02 -4.88
C ILE A 178 -2.95 -7.37 -5.26
N LEU A 179 -3.33 -8.42 -4.55
CA LEU A 179 -3.13 -9.78 -5.01
C LEU A 179 -4.49 -10.54 -5.01
N HIS A 180 -4.53 -11.69 -5.65
CA HIS A 180 -5.63 -12.61 -5.46
C HIS A 180 -5.31 -13.54 -4.28
N ASP A 181 -6.27 -13.69 -3.36
CA ASP A 181 -6.18 -14.67 -2.29
C ASP A 181 -6.27 -16.11 -2.84
N PRO A 182 -6.11 -17.15 -2.01
CA PRO A 182 -6.25 -18.54 -2.46
C PRO A 182 -7.60 -18.90 -3.11
N ASP A 183 -8.65 -18.13 -2.80
CA ASP A 183 -9.99 -18.28 -3.42
C ASP A 183 -10.13 -17.49 -4.73
N GLY A 184 -9.08 -16.81 -5.18
CA GLY A 184 -9.08 -15.98 -6.39
C GLY A 184 -9.71 -14.61 -6.22
N ARG A 185 -9.98 -14.14 -4.98
CA ARG A 185 -10.60 -12.84 -4.72
C ARG A 185 -9.54 -11.74 -4.61
N PRO A 186 -9.77 -10.57 -5.22
CA PRO A 186 -8.82 -9.46 -5.09
C PRO A 186 -8.77 -8.95 -3.64
N THR A 187 -7.56 -8.81 -3.11
CA THR A 187 -7.27 -8.44 -1.73
C THR A 187 -6.19 -7.37 -1.71
N VAL A 188 -6.41 -6.26 -0.99
CA VAL A 188 -5.48 -5.12 -0.89
C VAL A 188 -4.38 -5.43 0.11
N LEU A 189 -3.13 -5.40 -0.34
CA LEU A 189 -1.95 -5.57 0.50
C LEU A 189 -1.46 -4.27 1.14
N GLU A 190 -1.50 -3.18 0.37
CA GLU A 190 -0.90 -1.91 0.75
C GLU A 190 -1.48 -0.76 -0.10
N VAL A 191 -1.54 0.44 0.49
CA VAL A 191 -1.85 1.70 -0.20
C VAL A 191 -0.68 2.66 -0.02
N ASN A 192 -0.14 3.16 -1.12
CA ASN A 192 1.03 4.05 -1.15
C ASN A 192 0.61 5.46 -1.60
N SER A 193 0.64 6.45 -0.72
CA SER A 193 0.29 7.85 -1.02
C SER A 193 1.34 8.63 -1.81
N MET A 194 2.54 8.09 -1.92
CA MET A 194 3.64 8.65 -2.73
C MET A 194 4.20 7.56 -3.65
N PRO A 195 3.38 7.04 -4.58
CA PRO A 195 3.77 5.88 -5.38
C PRO A 195 4.85 6.24 -6.41
N ALA A 196 5.91 5.44 -6.47
CA ALA A 196 6.81 5.46 -7.62
C ALA A 196 6.11 4.79 -8.81
N TRP A 197 5.94 5.50 -9.92
CA TRP A 197 5.26 4.99 -11.12
C TRP A 197 6.17 4.66 -12.29
N SER A 198 7.49 4.65 -12.09
CA SER A 198 8.45 4.31 -13.16
C SER A 198 8.22 2.93 -13.79
N GLY A 199 7.81 1.93 -12.98
CA GLY A 199 7.43 0.62 -13.48
C GLY A 199 6.12 0.65 -14.27
N LEU A 200 5.11 1.37 -13.77
CA LEU A 200 3.82 1.57 -14.45
C LEU A 200 3.99 2.28 -15.80
N GLN A 201 4.84 3.32 -15.85
CA GLN A 201 5.09 4.07 -17.09
C GLN A 201 5.66 3.20 -18.21
N LYS A 202 6.44 2.15 -17.89
CA LYS A 202 7.01 1.22 -18.88
C LYS A 202 5.94 0.41 -19.62
N VAL A 203 4.78 0.21 -19.00
CA VAL A 203 3.68 -0.61 -19.53
C VAL A 203 2.40 0.19 -19.80
N THR A 204 2.46 1.52 -19.65
CA THR A 204 1.34 2.43 -19.88
C THR A 204 1.70 3.40 -21.01
N ARG A 205 0.85 3.49 -22.05
CA ARG A 205 1.09 4.37 -23.21
C ARG A 205 0.93 5.86 -22.85
N ALA A 206 -0.07 6.17 -22.02
CA ALA A 206 -0.33 7.54 -21.59
C ALA A 206 0.76 8.04 -20.62
N SER A 207 1.07 9.33 -20.66
CA SER A 207 1.99 9.94 -19.70
C SER A 207 1.30 10.05 -18.34
N ILE A 208 1.72 9.25 -17.37
CA ILE A 208 1.21 9.28 -16.01
C ILE A 208 1.44 10.66 -15.37
N ALA A 209 2.62 11.24 -15.57
CA ALA A 209 2.93 12.57 -15.04
C ALA A 209 1.98 13.65 -15.58
N ARG A 210 1.62 13.60 -16.89
CA ARG A 210 0.68 14.55 -17.49
C ARG A 210 -0.72 14.39 -16.91
N ILE A 211 -1.18 13.15 -16.70
CA ILE A 211 -2.49 12.87 -16.11
C ILE A 211 -2.54 13.43 -14.68
N LEU A 212 -1.53 13.13 -13.85
CA LEU A 212 -1.47 13.61 -12.47
C LEU A 212 -1.38 15.14 -12.40
N ALA A 213 -0.62 15.79 -13.30
CA ALA A 213 -0.54 17.26 -13.37
C ALA A 213 -1.90 17.86 -13.75
N GLY A 214 -2.61 17.30 -14.73
CA GLY A 214 -3.95 17.72 -15.09
C GLY A 214 -4.93 17.58 -13.92
N ASP A 215 -4.93 16.42 -13.26
CA ASP A 215 -5.77 16.15 -12.09
C ASP A 215 -5.51 17.13 -10.94
N LEU A 216 -4.25 17.55 -10.72
CA LEU A 216 -3.88 18.56 -9.74
C LEU A 216 -4.45 19.94 -10.12
N VAL A 217 -4.30 20.36 -11.39
CA VAL A 217 -4.84 21.64 -11.88
C VAL A 217 -6.36 21.69 -11.72
N ASP A 218 -7.06 20.62 -12.11
CA ASP A 218 -8.51 20.51 -11.95
C ASP A 218 -8.95 20.55 -10.48
N ALA A 219 -8.16 19.91 -9.57
CA ALA A 219 -8.43 19.95 -8.14
C ALA A 219 -8.26 21.35 -7.55
N LEU A 220 -7.26 22.11 -8.03
CA LEU A 220 -7.04 23.51 -7.65
C LEU A 220 -8.19 24.40 -8.14
N ALA A 221 -8.61 24.28 -9.40
CA ALA A 221 -9.71 25.06 -9.98
C ALA A 221 -11.01 24.84 -9.18
N ALA A 222 -11.39 23.59 -8.93
CA ALA A 222 -12.58 23.26 -8.15
C ALA A 222 -12.55 23.76 -6.70
N ARG A 223 -11.37 23.99 -6.12
CA ARG A 223 -11.23 24.58 -4.79
C ARG A 223 -11.44 26.10 -4.83
N THR A 224 -10.90 26.76 -5.85
CA THR A 224 -11.05 28.22 -6.03
C THR A 224 -12.51 28.59 -6.21
N GLU A 225 -13.27 27.84 -7.01
CA GLU A 225 -14.71 28.06 -7.21
C GLU A 225 -15.51 27.91 -5.91
N ARG A 226 -15.20 26.91 -5.07
CA ARG A 226 -15.85 26.72 -3.76
C ARG A 226 -15.51 27.81 -2.75
N GLY A 227 -14.31 28.38 -2.80
CA GLY A 227 -13.89 29.47 -1.94
C GLY A 227 -14.47 30.83 -2.36
N ALA A 228 -14.89 30.99 -3.63
CA ALA A 228 -15.54 32.22 -4.13
C ALA A 228 -17.04 32.25 -3.84
N THR A 229 -17.65 31.14 -3.42
CA THR A 229 -19.09 31.00 -3.12
C THR A 229 -19.40 30.93 -1.62
N ALA A 230 -18.39 30.98 -0.77
CA ALA A 230 -18.50 30.99 0.70
C ALA A 230 -18.11 32.36 1.28
#